data_3392931f96b53ed0d9480e15b67371dd
#
_entry.id   3392931f96b53ed0d9480e15b67371dd
#
_cell.length_a   1.000
_cell.length_b   1.000
_cell.length_c   1.000
_cell.angle_alpha   90.00
_cell.angle_beta   90.00
_cell.angle_gamma   90.00
#
_symmetry.space_group_name_H-M   'P 1'
#
loop_
_entity.id
_entity.type
_entity.pdbx_description
1 polymer ?
#
loop_
_entity_poly.entity_id
_entity_poly.type
_entity_poly.pdbx_seq_one_letter_code
_entity_poly.pdbx_strand_id
1 'polypeptide(L)'
;TGEESYDSLAFINTTIADSIANFGWREPIGEQDKVTIVTYANLQNGSISSDIKTLSFFIGDNFYNNNILKYRLPIISISTDKRNLYSQDKGLFIAGDNFQTNKINSGNYFERGMDFEREVYFQYFNYQGKLDFELEIGMRIHGGITRRNPQKSLKFYARKEYGETEVNFPFLAEKGVNRFILESMKESGGGQALIEDVVAQEIVKKIGLEQQNFQAVIVF
;
A
#
# COMPACT_ATOMS: atom_id res chain seq x y z
N THR A 1 26.79 -2.93 -3.70
CA THR A 1 26.33 -4.14 -3.01
C THR A 1 26.09 -3.76 -1.56
N GLY A 2 25.02 -3.04 -1.35
CA GLY A 2 24.65 -2.62 -0.03
C GLY A 2 23.96 -3.78 0.68
N GLU A 3 24.50 -4.16 1.78
CA GLU A 3 23.86 -4.91 2.84
C GLU A 3 22.81 -4.07 3.58
N GLU A 4 22.02 -3.31 2.88
CA GLU A 4 20.79 -2.76 3.45
C GLU A 4 19.65 -3.72 3.12
N SER A 5 19.83 -4.78 3.52
CA SER A 5 19.28 -6.06 3.81
C SER A 5 17.95 -5.96 4.53
N TYR A 6 17.20 -6.90 4.32
CA TYR A 6 16.13 -7.65 5.00
C TYR A 6 15.56 -7.08 6.30
N ASP A 7 16.38 -6.54 7.19
CA ASP A 7 15.97 -6.03 8.50
C ASP A 7 15.25 -4.68 8.45
N SER A 8 15.43 -3.94 7.39
CA SER A 8 14.84 -2.60 7.30
C SER A 8 13.36 -2.58 6.91
N LEU A 9 12.84 -3.65 6.33
CA LEU A 9 11.40 -3.76 6.04
C LEU A 9 10.61 -4.32 7.23
N ALA A 10 11.27 -5.04 8.13
CA ALA A 10 10.66 -5.56 9.35
C ALA A 10 10.62 -4.51 10.46
N PHE A 11 11.35 -3.41 10.37
CA PHE A 11 11.59 -2.58 11.53
C PHE A 11 11.38 -1.10 11.29
N ILE A 12 10.27 -0.74 11.73
CA ILE A 12 10.05 0.50 12.46
C ILE A 12 11.00 0.46 13.64
N ASN A 13 11.92 1.43 13.75
CA ASN A 13 12.78 1.50 14.92
C ASN A 13 11.91 1.58 16.20
N THR A 14 12.47 1.24 17.34
CA THR A 14 11.70 1.16 18.60
C THR A 14 10.91 2.41 18.93
N THR A 15 11.42 3.60 18.62
CA THR A 15 10.73 4.86 18.87
C THR A 15 9.48 5.01 18.00
N ILE A 16 9.56 4.57 16.75
CA ILE A 16 8.42 4.54 15.84
C ILE A 16 7.46 3.42 16.26
N ALA A 17 8.00 2.27 16.66
CA ALA A 17 7.22 1.15 17.18
C ALA A 17 6.45 1.54 18.44
N ASP A 18 7.04 2.27 19.35
CA ASP A 18 6.37 2.76 20.56
C ASP A 18 5.24 3.73 20.22
N SER A 19 5.44 4.61 19.25
CA SER A 19 4.41 5.50 18.76
C SER A 19 3.27 4.74 18.09
N ILE A 20 3.56 3.68 17.34
CA ILE A 20 2.60 2.82 16.67
C ILE A 20 1.98 1.81 17.65
N ALA A 21 2.70 1.34 18.65
CA ALA A 21 2.18 0.44 19.69
C ALA A 21 0.98 1.04 20.41
N ASN A 22 0.95 2.37 20.57
CA ASN A 22 -0.21 3.10 21.09
C ASN A 22 -1.47 2.95 20.20
N PHE A 23 -1.29 2.50 18.96
CA PHE A 23 -2.37 2.23 18.00
C PHE A 23 -2.59 0.73 17.74
N GLY A 24 -2.04 -0.14 18.59
CA GLY A 24 -2.24 -1.58 18.51
C GLY A 24 -1.38 -2.32 17.50
N TRP A 25 -0.38 -1.67 16.90
CA TRP A 25 0.60 -2.38 16.06
C TRP A 25 1.51 -3.24 16.95
N ARG A 26 1.81 -4.43 16.46
CA ARG A 26 2.78 -5.33 17.08
C ARG A 26 3.70 -5.88 16.00
N GLU A 27 4.97 -5.99 16.36
CA GLU A 27 5.94 -6.61 15.50
C GLU A 27 5.58 -8.10 15.25
N PRO A 28 5.63 -8.57 14.00
CA PRO A 28 5.46 -9.99 13.71
C PRO A 28 6.52 -10.82 14.41
N ILE A 29 6.12 -11.92 15.02
CA ILE A 29 7.02 -12.86 15.69
C ILE A 29 7.30 -14.02 14.73
N GLY A 30 8.59 -14.34 14.55
CA GLY A 30 9.05 -15.42 13.68
C GLY A 30 9.13 -15.01 12.20
N GLU A 31 9.45 -15.99 11.36
CA GLU A 31 9.53 -15.77 9.92
C GLU A 31 8.13 -15.70 9.32
N GLN A 32 7.90 -14.67 8.55
CA GLN A 32 6.62 -14.41 7.88
C GLN A 32 6.81 -14.50 6.36
N ASP A 33 5.75 -14.85 5.65
CA ASP A 33 5.70 -14.65 4.21
C ASP A 33 5.88 -13.16 3.93
N LYS A 34 6.81 -12.81 3.04
CA LYS A 34 7.20 -11.41 2.79
C LYS A 34 7.49 -11.15 1.32
N VAL A 35 7.45 -9.89 0.96
CA VAL A 35 7.98 -9.40 -0.30
C VAL A 35 9.32 -8.71 -0.05
N THR A 36 10.33 -9.09 -0.81
CA THR A 36 11.61 -8.39 -0.84
C THR A 36 11.70 -7.58 -2.12
N ILE A 37 11.99 -6.31 -1.99
CA ILE A 37 12.13 -5.38 -3.10
C ILE A 37 13.61 -5.19 -3.40
N VAL A 38 13.97 -5.36 -4.65
CA VAL A 38 15.32 -5.07 -5.15
C VAL A 38 15.23 -3.96 -6.19
N THR A 39 15.90 -2.86 -5.92
CA THR A 39 16.02 -1.74 -6.85
C THR A 39 17.44 -1.67 -7.36
N TYR A 40 17.62 -1.58 -8.67
CA TYR A 40 18.94 -1.52 -9.29
C TYR A 40 18.97 -0.56 -10.48
N ALA A 41 20.16 -0.04 -10.75
CA ALA A 41 20.46 0.77 -11.92
C ALA A 41 21.92 0.59 -12.32
N ASN A 42 22.24 0.90 -13.57
CA ASN A 42 23.62 0.96 -14.01
C ASN A 42 24.27 2.26 -13.53
N LEU A 43 25.53 2.16 -13.13
CA LEU A 43 26.36 3.31 -12.78
C LEU A 43 27.45 3.51 -13.81
N GLN A 44 27.66 4.75 -14.22
CA GLN A 44 28.80 5.15 -15.04
C GLN A 44 29.48 6.35 -14.36
N ASN A 45 30.78 6.24 -14.10
CA ASN A 45 31.55 7.27 -13.40
C ASN A 45 30.91 7.72 -12.06
N GLY A 46 30.29 6.81 -11.33
CA GLY A 46 29.65 7.11 -10.06
C GLY A 46 28.26 7.76 -10.15
N SER A 47 27.74 7.96 -11.36
CA SER A 47 26.40 8.48 -11.60
C SER A 47 25.48 7.43 -12.18
N ILE A 48 24.18 7.50 -11.89
CA ILE A 48 23.17 6.60 -12.49
C ILE A 48 23.10 6.89 -13.99
N SER A 49 23.26 5.85 -14.82
CA SER A 49 23.29 5.94 -16.28
C SER A 49 22.17 5.17 -16.98
N SER A 50 21.28 4.57 -16.21
CA SER A 50 20.09 3.87 -16.74
C SER A 50 18.87 4.21 -15.91
N ASP A 51 17.69 3.83 -16.39
CA ASP A 51 16.48 3.83 -15.58
C ASP A 51 16.65 2.95 -14.35
N ILE A 52 16.04 3.34 -13.27
CA ILE A 52 15.94 2.53 -12.06
C ILE A 52 14.90 1.43 -12.31
N LYS A 53 15.28 0.19 -12.01
CA LYS A 53 14.37 -0.97 -12.09
C LYS A 53 14.08 -1.49 -10.70
N THR A 54 12.83 -1.82 -10.47
CA THR A 54 12.36 -2.38 -9.21
C THR A 54 11.77 -3.77 -9.45
N LEU A 55 12.20 -4.74 -8.65
CA LEU A 55 11.72 -6.12 -8.69
C LEU A 55 11.19 -6.52 -7.32
N SER A 56 10.03 -7.15 -7.29
CA SER A 56 9.47 -7.74 -6.08
C SER A 56 9.68 -9.25 -6.09
N PHE A 57 10.27 -9.76 -5.01
CA PHE A 57 10.45 -11.18 -4.78
C PHE A 57 9.57 -11.63 -3.61
N PHE A 58 8.74 -12.62 -3.86
CA PHE A 58 7.88 -13.21 -2.85
C PHE A 58 8.63 -14.35 -2.16
N ILE A 59 8.85 -14.23 -0.86
CA ILE A 59 9.68 -15.13 -0.06
C ILE A 59 8.84 -15.76 1.05
N GLY A 60 8.93 -17.08 1.15
CA GLY A 60 8.27 -17.89 2.15
C GLY A 60 8.22 -19.35 1.68
N ASP A 61 8.39 -20.31 2.57
CA ASP A 61 8.48 -21.73 2.22
C ASP A 61 7.26 -22.25 1.45
N ASN A 62 6.10 -21.65 1.70
CA ASN A 62 4.86 -21.98 1.01
C ASN A 62 4.13 -20.72 0.52
N PHE A 63 4.86 -19.66 0.20
CA PHE A 63 4.25 -18.37 -0.18
C PHE A 63 3.20 -18.55 -1.28
N TYR A 64 3.55 -19.27 -2.34
CA TYR A 64 2.65 -19.51 -3.46
C TYR A 64 1.40 -20.27 -3.03
N ASN A 65 1.55 -21.35 -2.26
CA ASN A 65 0.43 -22.15 -1.79
C ASN A 65 -0.44 -21.39 -0.79
N ASN A 66 0.17 -20.65 0.13
CA ASN A 66 -0.55 -19.96 1.20
C ASN A 66 -1.28 -18.72 0.71
N ASN A 67 -0.74 -17.99 -0.25
CA ASN A 67 -1.28 -16.71 -0.68
C ASN A 67 -1.96 -16.78 -2.06
N ILE A 68 -1.28 -17.33 -3.06
CA ILE A 68 -1.79 -17.32 -4.43
C ILE A 68 -2.80 -18.46 -4.65
N LEU A 69 -2.41 -19.72 -4.45
CA LEU A 69 -3.29 -20.86 -4.72
C LEU A 69 -4.46 -20.93 -3.73
N LYS A 70 -4.23 -20.65 -2.46
CA LYS A 70 -5.26 -20.74 -1.42
C LYS A 70 -6.39 -19.75 -1.65
N TYR A 71 -6.05 -18.51 -1.93
CA TYR A 71 -7.03 -17.43 -2.04
C TYR A 71 -7.42 -17.12 -3.47
N ARG A 72 -6.59 -17.46 -4.44
CA ARG A 72 -6.76 -17.11 -5.86
C ARG A 72 -7.03 -15.64 -6.08
N LEU A 73 -6.32 -14.82 -5.31
CA LEU A 73 -6.41 -13.37 -5.38
C LEU A 73 -5.17 -12.81 -6.06
N PRO A 74 -5.30 -11.72 -6.80
CA PRO A 74 -4.15 -10.95 -7.25
C PRO A 74 -3.37 -10.38 -6.09
N ILE A 75 -2.09 -10.10 -6.33
CA ILE A 75 -1.20 -9.50 -5.36
C ILE A 75 -0.80 -8.11 -5.84
N ILE A 76 -0.83 -7.16 -4.93
CA ILE A 76 -0.26 -5.84 -5.12
C ILE A 76 0.98 -5.71 -4.25
N SER A 77 2.09 -5.33 -4.87
CA SER A 77 3.32 -4.95 -4.16
C SER A 77 3.49 -3.44 -4.28
N ILE A 78 3.70 -2.78 -3.14
CA ILE A 78 3.90 -1.34 -3.05
C ILE A 78 5.26 -1.10 -2.42
N SER A 79 6.16 -0.47 -3.16
CA SER A 79 7.48 -0.12 -2.66
C SER A 79 7.73 1.39 -2.73
N THR A 80 8.39 1.91 -1.71
CA THR A 80 8.78 3.31 -1.62
C THR A 80 9.92 3.47 -0.61
N ASP A 81 10.55 4.65 -0.57
CA ASP A 81 11.51 4.96 0.49
C ASP A 81 10.82 4.83 1.87
N LYS A 82 11.46 4.13 2.81
CA LYS A 82 10.96 3.96 4.18
C LYS A 82 10.60 5.28 4.87
N ARG A 83 11.30 6.38 4.53
CA ARG A 83 11.01 7.72 5.05
C ARG A 83 9.62 8.21 4.65
N ASN A 84 9.13 7.82 3.48
CA ASN A 84 7.79 8.16 3.02
C ASN A 84 6.69 7.52 3.90
N LEU A 85 7.00 6.42 4.57
CA LEU A 85 6.08 5.73 5.44
C LEU A 85 6.28 6.09 6.93
N TYR A 86 7.53 6.26 7.38
CA TYR A 86 7.85 6.24 8.80
C TYR A 86 8.70 7.40 9.30
N SER A 87 9.05 8.43 8.49
CA SER A 87 9.75 9.60 9.01
C SER A 87 8.83 10.51 9.84
N GLN A 88 9.37 11.17 10.84
CA GLN A 88 8.61 12.04 11.75
C GLN A 88 7.93 13.20 11.03
N ASP A 89 8.66 13.82 10.09
CA ASP A 89 8.19 15.00 9.34
C ASP A 89 7.07 14.67 8.34
N LYS A 90 7.16 13.54 7.64
CA LYS A 90 6.32 13.26 6.47
C LYS A 90 5.87 11.80 6.29
N GLY A 91 6.21 10.93 7.22
CA GLY A 91 5.84 9.52 7.14
C GLY A 91 4.33 9.31 7.23
N LEU A 92 3.75 8.64 6.24
CA LEU A 92 2.30 8.49 6.10
C LEU A 92 1.67 7.57 7.16
N PHE A 93 2.45 6.65 7.74
CA PHE A 93 1.92 5.59 8.60
C PHE A 93 2.04 5.89 10.10
N ILE A 94 2.70 6.99 10.46
CA ILE A 94 2.92 7.37 11.86
C ILE A 94 2.18 8.66 12.24
N ALA A 95 2.11 8.91 13.53
CA ALA A 95 1.58 10.16 14.06
C ALA A 95 2.46 11.36 13.70
N GLY A 96 3.79 11.19 13.81
CA GLY A 96 4.79 12.17 13.40
C GLY A 96 4.64 13.55 14.04
N ASP A 97 5.28 14.55 13.41
CA ASP A 97 5.32 15.93 13.93
C ASP A 97 3.97 16.65 13.92
N ASN A 98 3.01 16.16 13.14
CA ASN A 98 1.65 16.71 13.08
C ASN A 98 0.74 16.18 14.19
N PHE A 99 1.23 15.36 15.11
CA PHE A 99 0.45 14.86 16.22
C PHE A 99 0.23 15.94 17.29
N GLN A 100 -1.01 16.08 17.75
CA GLN A 100 -1.41 17.00 18.80
C GLN A 100 -2.18 16.22 19.88
N THR A 101 -1.70 16.24 21.12
CA THR A 101 -2.29 15.49 22.23
C THR A 101 -3.72 15.90 22.58
N ASN A 102 -4.08 17.13 22.27
CA ASN A 102 -5.41 17.71 22.51
C ASN A 102 -6.37 17.58 21.33
N LYS A 103 -5.95 16.93 20.23
CA LYS A 103 -6.74 16.78 19.01
C LYS A 103 -6.77 15.33 18.55
N ILE A 104 -7.93 14.71 18.66
CA ILE A 104 -8.15 13.29 18.35
C ILE A 104 -7.76 12.93 16.89
N ASN A 105 -8.05 13.82 15.96
CA ASN A 105 -7.79 13.61 14.54
C ASN A 105 -6.56 14.43 14.11
N SER A 106 -5.41 14.10 14.66
CA SER A 106 -4.11 14.71 14.33
C SER A 106 -3.05 13.65 14.04
N GLY A 107 -1.96 14.09 13.43
CA GLY A 107 -0.85 13.24 13.01
C GLY A 107 -0.71 13.19 11.50
N ASN A 108 0.46 12.78 11.03
CA ASN A 108 0.79 12.75 9.61
C ASN A 108 -0.25 12.00 8.77
N TYR A 109 -0.78 10.90 9.27
CA TYR A 109 -1.81 10.11 8.57
C TYR A 109 -3.16 10.84 8.43
N PHE A 110 -3.39 11.94 9.15
CA PHE A 110 -4.58 12.81 8.96
C PHE A 110 -4.36 13.92 7.95
N GLU A 111 -3.11 14.25 7.65
CA GLU A 111 -2.78 15.30 6.72
C GLU A 111 -3.26 14.98 5.29
N ARG A 112 -3.47 16.03 4.52
CA ARG A 112 -4.08 15.97 3.19
C ARG A 112 -3.30 16.87 2.23
N GLY A 113 -3.59 16.73 0.95
CA GLY A 113 -2.97 17.58 -0.08
C GLY A 113 -1.75 16.92 -0.70
N MET A 114 -1.10 17.64 -1.61
CA MET A 114 0.09 17.17 -2.34
C MET A 114 1.29 16.96 -1.40
N ASP A 115 1.41 17.77 -0.35
CA ASP A 115 2.50 17.68 0.63
C ASP A 115 2.53 16.34 1.37
N PHE A 116 1.39 15.64 1.40
CA PHE A 116 1.22 14.29 1.96
C PHE A 116 0.86 13.26 0.91
N GLU A 117 1.30 13.47 -0.32
CA GLU A 117 1.34 12.46 -1.38
C GLU A 117 2.78 11.95 -1.51
N ARG A 118 2.94 10.64 -1.58
CA ARG A 118 4.25 9.99 -1.71
C ARG A 118 4.28 9.18 -2.98
N GLU A 119 5.36 9.33 -3.71
CA GLU A 119 5.66 8.49 -4.85
C GLU A 119 5.94 7.06 -4.38
N VAL A 120 5.31 6.11 -5.04
CA VAL A 120 5.49 4.69 -4.79
C VAL A 120 5.58 3.95 -6.12
N TYR A 121 6.31 2.86 -6.12
CA TYR A 121 6.31 1.90 -7.20
C TYR A 121 5.25 0.84 -6.93
N PHE A 122 4.29 0.73 -7.84
CA PHE A 122 3.13 -0.14 -7.74
C PHE A 122 3.24 -1.26 -8.74
N GLN A 123 3.15 -2.51 -8.28
CA GLN A 123 3.14 -3.69 -9.13
C GLN A 123 1.89 -4.53 -8.88
N TYR A 124 1.24 -4.95 -9.94
CA TYR A 124 0.06 -5.79 -9.90
C TYR A 124 0.38 -7.16 -10.49
N PHE A 125 0.28 -8.20 -9.67
CA PHE A 125 0.45 -9.59 -10.04
C PHE A 125 -0.92 -10.26 -10.06
N ASN A 126 -1.24 -10.93 -11.16
CA ASN A 126 -2.49 -11.65 -11.28
C ASN A 126 -2.56 -12.89 -10.37
N TYR A 127 -3.71 -13.54 -10.35
CA TYR A 127 -3.94 -14.74 -9.52
C TYR A 127 -3.06 -15.94 -9.88
N GLN A 128 -2.27 -15.86 -10.94
CA GLN A 128 -1.24 -16.85 -11.31
C GLN A 128 0.15 -16.44 -10.82
N GLY A 129 0.28 -15.28 -10.18
CA GLY A 129 1.55 -14.73 -9.71
C GLY A 129 2.38 -14.07 -10.82
N LYS A 130 1.80 -13.84 -11.99
CA LYS A 130 2.46 -13.16 -13.10
C LYS A 130 2.26 -11.65 -12.98
N LEU A 131 3.32 -10.89 -13.16
CA LEU A 131 3.27 -9.44 -13.27
C LEU A 131 2.48 -9.04 -14.53
N ASP A 132 1.36 -8.35 -14.35
CA ASP A 132 0.54 -7.86 -15.45
C ASP A 132 0.86 -6.41 -15.79
N PHE A 133 1.12 -5.58 -14.78
CA PHE A 133 1.59 -4.21 -14.99
C PHE A 133 2.30 -3.66 -13.75
N GLU A 134 3.07 -2.60 -13.97
CA GLU A 134 3.78 -1.84 -12.96
C GLU A 134 3.85 -0.37 -13.36
N LEU A 135 3.88 0.52 -12.37
CA LEU A 135 3.98 1.97 -12.61
C LEU A 135 4.44 2.71 -11.36
N GLU A 136 4.97 3.90 -11.55
CA GLU A 136 5.14 4.89 -10.50
C GLU A 136 3.83 5.68 -10.32
N ILE A 137 3.42 5.91 -9.07
CA ILE A 137 2.11 6.50 -8.76
C ILE A 137 2.16 7.23 -7.42
N GLY A 138 1.36 8.27 -7.26
CA GLY A 138 1.20 8.96 -5.98
C GLY A 138 0.30 8.18 -5.02
N MET A 139 0.70 8.09 -3.75
CA MET A 139 -0.06 7.41 -2.69
C MET A 139 -0.35 8.35 -1.52
N ARG A 140 -1.57 8.30 -0.99
CA ARG A 140 -2.00 8.99 0.24
C ARG A 140 -2.78 8.05 1.13
N ILE A 141 -2.85 8.38 2.43
CA ILE A 141 -3.80 7.70 3.31
C ILE A 141 -5.23 8.13 2.95
N HIS A 142 -6.13 7.15 2.85
CA HIS A 142 -7.56 7.35 2.60
C HIS A 142 -8.37 7.24 3.89
N GLY A 143 -9.56 7.83 3.89
CA GLY A 143 -10.55 7.74 4.95
C GLY A 143 -10.74 9.01 5.78
N GLY A 144 -11.57 8.88 6.76
CA GLY A 144 -11.86 9.88 7.80
C GLY A 144 -11.13 9.53 9.11
N ILE A 145 -11.89 9.15 10.13
CA ILE A 145 -11.35 8.71 11.43
C ILE A 145 -10.54 7.40 11.31
N THR A 146 -10.85 6.57 10.33
CA THR A 146 -10.15 5.30 10.05
C THR A 146 -8.68 5.47 9.67
N ARG A 147 -8.25 6.67 9.32
CA ARG A 147 -6.83 6.99 9.03
C ARG A 147 -5.89 6.64 10.19
N ARG A 148 -6.38 6.63 11.43
CA ARG A 148 -5.60 6.24 12.61
C ARG A 148 -5.49 4.73 12.81
N ASN A 149 -6.27 3.93 12.08
CA ASN A 149 -6.22 2.47 12.23
C ASN A 149 -4.83 1.94 11.86
N PRO A 150 -4.37 0.86 12.50
CA PRO A 150 -3.09 0.23 12.15
C PRO A 150 -3.03 -0.15 10.69
N GLN A 151 -4.04 -0.83 10.18
CA GLN A 151 -4.21 -1.10 8.75
C GLN A 151 -4.94 0.06 8.10
N LYS A 152 -4.26 0.78 7.23
CA LYS A 152 -4.76 2.00 6.59
C LYS A 152 -5.28 1.72 5.19
N SER A 153 -6.38 2.37 4.84
CA SER A 153 -6.81 2.47 3.44
C SER A 153 -5.92 3.46 2.70
N LEU A 154 -5.59 3.13 1.46
CA LEU A 154 -4.67 3.90 0.62
C LEU A 154 -5.40 4.41 -0.62
N LYS A 155 -5.11 5.62 -1.02
CA LYS A 155 -5.62 6.19 -2.26
C LYS A 155 -4.47 6.53 -3.20
N PHE A 156 -4.60 6.10 -4.44
CA PHE A 156 -3.60 6.27 -5.48
C PHE A 156 -4.05 7.29 -6.49
N TYR A 157 -3.07 8.00 -7.06
CA TYR A 157 -3.25 9.08 -8.03
C TYR A 157 -2.26 8.89 -9.18
N ALA A 158 -2.75 8.49 -10.34
CA ALA A 158 -1.98 8.53 -11.57
C ALA A 158 -1.86 9.97 -12.02
N ARG A 159 -0.64 10.47 -12.13
CA ARG A 159 -0.33 11.85 -12.46
C ARG A 159 0.90 11.93 -13.33
N LYS A 160 0.96 12.96 -14.15
CA LYS A 160 2.09 13.23 -15.04
C LYS A 160 3.43 13.35 -14.27
N GLU A 161 3.38 13.81 -13.02
CA GLU A 161 4.54 13.93 -12.15
C GLU A 161 5.20 12.58 -11.84
N TYR A 162 4.43 11.48 -11.92
CA TYR A 162 4.88 10.12 -11.69
C TYR A 162 5.00 9.31 -12.99
N GLY A 163 4.71 9.91 -14.15
CA GLY A 163 4.78 9.30 -15.46
C GLY A 163 3.42 9.03 -16.07
N GLU A 164 2.73 7.97 -15.66
CA GLU A 164 1.44 7.59 -16.19
C GLU A 164 0.29 8.42 -15.59
N THR A 165 -0.62 8.86 -16.45
CA THR A 165 -1.80 9.62 -16.02
C THR A 165 -3.04 8.76 -15.80
N GLU A 166 -2.97 7.49 -16.18
CA GLU A 166 -4.08 6.55 -16.14
C GLU A 166 -3.58 5.13 -15.84
N VAL A 167 -4.43 4.36 -15.17
CA VAL A 167 -4.21 2.94 -14.90
C VAL A 167 -5.30 2.12 -15.57
N ASN A 168 -4.91 1.04 -16.23
CA ASN A 168 -5.83 0.13 -16.89
C ASN A 168 -5.81 -1.23 -16.18
N PHE A 169 -6.69 -1.42 -15.21
CA PHE A 169 -6.80 -2.68 -14.52
C PHE A 169 -7.40 -3.77 -15.41
N PRO A 170 -6.84 -5.00 -15.41
CA PRO A 170 -7.31 -6.09 -16.26
C PRO A 170 -8.76 -6.52 -15.97
N PHE A 171 -9.23 -6.33 -14.74
CA PHE A 171 -10.56 -6.71 -14.30
C PHE A 171 -11.63 -5.62 -14.49
N LEU A 172 -11.23 -4.38 -14.87
CA LEU A 172 -12.16 -3.31 -15.15
C LEU A 172 -12.48 -3.23 -16.65
N ALA A 173 -13.77 -3.09 -16.95
CA ALA A 173 -14.20 -2.77 -18.32
C ALA A 173 -13.84 -1.32 -18.68
N GLU A 174 -13.87 -0.44 -17.71
CA GLU A 174 -13.50 0.97 -17.85
C GLU A 174 -11.99 1.11 -18.02
N LYS A 175 -11.61 2.03 -18.90
CA LYS A 175 -10.21 2.40 -19.17
C LYS A 175 -9.93 3.79 -18.62
N GLY A 176 -8.65 4.08 -18.39
CA GLY A 176 -8.23 5.42 -18.03
C GLY A 176 -8.58 5.82 -16.60
N VAL A 177 -8.45 4.92 -15.65
CA VAL A 177 -8.64 5.22 -14.23
C VAL A 177 -7.48 6.07 -13.71
N ASN A 178 -7.73 7.32 -13.35
CA ASN A 178 -6.69 8.22 -12.85
C ASN A 178 -6.55 8.22 -11.31
N ARG A 179 -7.43 7.53 -10.59
CA ARG A 179 -7.36 7.35 -9.13
C ARG A 179 -8.18 6.16 -8.70
N PHE A 180 -7.68 5.44 -7.70
CA PHE A 180 -8.37 4.30 -7.10
C PHE A 180 -8.01 4.18 -5.63
N ILE A 181 -8.69 3.30 -4.91
CA ILE A 181 -8.52 3.09 -3.49
C ILE A 181 -8.22 1.61 -3.24
N LEU A 182 -7.21 1.34 -2.42
CA LEU A 182 -7.07 0.08 -1.71
C LEU A 182 -7.69 0.27 -0.33
N GLU A 183 -8.84 -0.32 -0.15
CA GLU A 183 -9.55 -0.21 1.11
C GLU A 183 -9.13 -1.32 2.07
N SER A 184 -8.72 -0.92 3.28
CA SER A 184 -8.51 -1.88 4.35
C SER A 184 -9.89 -2.26 4.88
N MET A 185 -10.22 -3.53 4.79
CA MET A 185 -11.55 -4.04 5.15
C MET A 185 -11.77 -4.11 6.68
N LYS A 186 -10.97 -3.40 7.46
CA LYS A 186 -11.07 -3.38 8.93
C LYS A 186 -11.71 -2.10 9.41
N GLU A 187 -12.97 -2.15 9.78
CA GLU A 187 -13.65 -1.03 10.39
C GLU A 187 -13.19 -0.72 11.83
N SER A 188 -13.30 0.56 12.21
CA SER A 188 -12.97 1.05 13.54
C SER A 188 -14.07 0.77 14.60
N GLY A 189 -15.10 0.03 14.26
CA GLY A 189 -16.27 -0.15 15.12
C GLY A 189 -16.54 -1.56 15.63
N GLY A 190 -15.60 -2.51 15.44
CA GLY A 190 -15.83 -3.89 15.88
C GLY A 190 -16.72 -4.72 14.95
N GLY A 191 -17.10 -4.20 13.80
CA GLY A 191 -17.72 -4.95 12.71
C GLY A 191 -16.77 -6.05 12.23
N GLN A 192 -17.27 -7.27 12.12
CA GLN A 192 -16.47 -8.42 11.74
C GLN A 192 -16.60 -8.78 10.26
N ALA A 193 -17.52 -8.15 9.56
CA ALA A 193 -17.77 -8.44 8.15
C ALA A 193 -16.87 -7.57 7.28
N LEU A 194 -15.75 -8.14 6.87
CA LEU A 194 -14.77 -7.50 5.97
C LEU A 194 -15.29 -7.27 4.54
N ILE A 195 -16.54 -7.60 4.27
CA ILE A 195 -17.13 -7.57 2.91
C ILE A 195 -18.44 -6.78 2.83
N GLU A 196 -18.76 -5.96 3.84
CA GLU A 196 -20.03 -5.22 3.88
C GLU A 196 -20.20 -4.32 2.66
N ASP A 197 -19.17 -3.54 2.29
CA ASP A 197 -19.23 -2.66 1.13
C ASP A 197 -19.36 -3.45 -0.18
N VAL A 198 -18.66 -4.57 -0.28
CA VAL A 198 -18.76 -5.47 -1.44
C VAL A 198 -20.19 -6.00 -1.60
N VAL A 199 -20.81 -6.45 -0.51
CA VAL A 199 -22.19 -6.93 -0.53
C VAL A 199 -23.15 -5.80 -0.87
N ALA A 200 -22.96 -4.60 -0.32
CA ALA A 200 -23.76 -3.43 -0.64
C ALA A 200 -23.67 -3.08 -2.14
N GLN A 201 -22.48 -3.06 -2.72
CA GLN A 201 -22.29 -2.82 -4.15
C GLN A 201 -22.97 -3.89 -5.03
N GLU A 202 -22.89 -5.15 -4.64
CA GLU A 202 -23.59 -6.23 -5.35
C GLU A 202 -25.13 -6.13 -5.28
N ILE A 203 -25.67 -5.65 -4.15
CA ILE A 203 -27.11 -5.38 -4.02
C ILE A 203 -27.48 -4.21 -4.94
N VAL A 204 -26.71 -3.11 -4.91
CA VAL A 204 -26.92 -1.92 -5.74
C VAL A 204 -26.94 -2.32 -7.22
N LYS A 205 -26.02 -3.15 -7.66
CA LYS A 205 -25.96 -3.70 -9.01
C LYS A 205 -27.24 -4.49 -9.37
N LYS A 206 -27.72 -5.34 -8.48
CA LYS A 206 -28.91 -6.17 -8.72
C LYS A 206 -30.18 -5.36 -8.87
N ILE A 207 -30.28 -4.20 -8.25
CA ILE A 207 -31.43 -3.28 -8.40
C ILE A 207 -31.27 -2.28 -9.55
N GLY A 208 -30.20 -2.43 -10.37
CA GLY A 208 -30.00 -1.65 -11.58
C GLY A 208 -29.44 -0.25 -11.36
N LEU A 209 -28.87 0.02 -10.21
CA LEU A 209 -28.19 1.29 -9.94
C LEU A 209 -26.69 1.19 -10.27
N GLU A 210 -26.10 2.37 -10.49
CA GLU A 210 -24.66 2.49 -10.73
C GLU A 210 -23.88 2.05 -9.48
N GLN A 211 -22.84 1.29 -9.69
CA GLN A 211 -21.99 0.75 -8.62
C GLN A 211 -20.51 1.03 -8.87
N GLN A 212 -19.70 0.91 -7.83
CA GLN A 212 -18.26 0.90 -7.96
C GLN A 212 -17.76 -0.50 -8.30
N ASN A 213 -16.82 -0.60 -9.25
CA ASN A 213 -16.13 -1.84 -9.51
C ASN A 213 -15.11 -2.12 -8.39
N PHE A 214 -15.00 -3.37 -7.99
CA PHE A 214 -14.07 -3.80 -6.95
C PHE A 214 -13.43 -5.14 -7.27
N GLN A 215 -12.29 -5.38 -6.66
CA GLN A 215 -11.63 -6.68 -6.63
C GLN A 215 -10.92 -6.87 -5.29
N ALA A 216 -11.07 -8.04 -4.70
CA ALA A 216 -10.27 -8.43 -3.55
C ALA A 216 -8.81 -8.70 -4.00
N VAL A 217 -7.86 -8.22 -3.23
CA VAL A 217 -6.41 -8.37 -3.49
C VAL A 217 -5.66 -8.63 -2.19
N ILE A 218 -4.48 -9.19 -2.29
CA ILE A 218 -3.50 -9.26 -1.19
C ILE A 218 -2.50 -8.14 -1.41
N VAL A 219 -2.15 -7.39 -0.36
CA VAL A 219 -1.24 -6.24 -0.43
C VAL A 219 -0.01 -6.49 0.44
N PHE A 220 1.16 -6.27 -0.15
CA PHE A 220 2.46 -6.27 0.51
C PHE A 220 3.16 -4.93 0.35
#